data_3a4f17dd512f0d39ce5729ebe4d36205
#
_entry.id   3a4f17dd512f0d39ce5729ebe4d36205
#
_cell.length_a   1.000
_cell.length_b   1.000
_cell.length_c   1.000
_cell.angle_alpha   90.00
_cell.angle_beta   90.00
_cell.angle_gamma   90.00
#
_symmetry.space_group_name_H-M   'P 1'
#
loop_
_entity.id
_entity.type
_entity.pdbx_description
1 polymer ?
#
loop_
_entity_poly.entity_id
_entity_poly.type
_entity_poly.pdbx_seq_one_letter_code
_entity_poly.pdbx_strand_id
1 'polypeptide(L)'
;ENVAFEGDAEFPDAEFDGEADFAGATFAAGAEFKRTAFREADFTGVAVDGVAAFDEAEFEKAVRFRVRPTDAEVLVRLPRAVIGGGRIEQPSDGNAFYDCTDAHVGEVVLDDERCEHGLFDHFRFCRTSFDGFDFTDHKNQLAQTNWVIHEFALDGTPGDADYATPAPDTLENTYLKAKNCASDFGDRKAAAEFFIKEMLYRR
;
A
#
# COMPACT_ATOMS: atom_id res chain seq x y z
N GLU A 1 -14.94 13.57 17.96
CA GLU A 1 -14.23 13.04 19.17
C GLU A 1 -13.32 11.91 18.72
N ASN A 2 -12.08 11.93 19.17
CA ASN A 2 -11.14 10.84 18.82
C ASN A 2 -11.52 9.60 19.62
N VAL A 3 -11.72 8.48 18.90
CA VAL A 3 -11.99 7.17 19.51
C VAL A 3 -10.67 6.47 19.81
N ALA A 4 -10.53 5.86 20.99
CA ALA A 4 -9.37 5.06 21.33
C ALA A 4 -9.81 3.62 21.65
N PHE A 5 -9.12 2.67 21.00
CA PHE A 5 -9.22 1.24 21.25
C PHE A 5 -7.99 0.83 22.07
N GLU A 6 -8.20 0.56 23.37
CA GLU A 6 -7.13 0.20 24.32
C GLU A 6 -6.66 -1.26 24.18
N GLY A 7 -7.47 -2.12 23.60
CA GLY A 7 -7.21 -3.53 23.32
C GLY A 7 -7.31 -3.84 21.84
N ASP A 8 -7.30 -5.13 21.52
CA ASP A 8 -7.44 -5.61 20.15
C ASP A 8 -8.72 -5.08 19.50
N ALA A 9 -8.59 -4.44 18.37
CA ALA A 9 -9.69 -3.90 17.58
C ALA A 9 -9.91 -4.79 16.36
N GLU A 10 -10.90 -5.67 16.43
CA GLU A 10 -11.16 -6.69 15.42
C GLU A 10 -12.50 -6.43 14.72
N PHE A 11 -12.46 -6.31 13.40
CA PHE A 11 -13.62 -6.12 12.52
C PHE A 11 -13.63 -7.10 11.35
N PRO A 12 -13.29 -8.40 11.56
CA PRO A 12 -13.23 -9.35 10.45
C PRO A 12 -14.63 -9.58 9.87
N ASP A 13 -14.68 -9.70 8.54
CA ASP A 13 -15.93 -9.94 7.79
C ASP A 13 -17.02 -8.86 8.01
N ALA A 14 -16.65 -7.65 8.48
CA ALA A 14 -17.61 -6.57 8.68
C ALA A 14 -17.97 -5.89 7.34
N GLU A 15 -19.19 -5.34 7.28
CA GLU A 15 -19.67 -4.58 6.12
C GLU A 15 -20.04 -3.16 6.55
N PHE A 16 -19.44 -2.15 5.89
CA PHE A 16 -19.71 -0.74 6.09
C PHE A 16 -20.39 -0.16 4.84
N ASP A 17 -21.72 -0.17 4.80
CA ASP A 17 -22.53 0.31 3.66
C ASP A 17 -22.48 1.83 3.48
N GLY A 18 -22.01 2.57 4.46
CA GLY A 18 -21.82 4.01 4.46
C GLY A 18 -20.36 4.40 4.45
N GLU A 19 -20.06 5.65 4.83
CA GLU A 19 -18.72 6.12 5.13
C GLU A 19 -18.27 5.56 6.49
N ALA A 20 -17.17 4.80 6.51
CA ALA A 20 -16.52 4.32 7.72
C ALA A 20 -15.47 5.36 8.16
N ASP A 21 -15.82 6.22 9.10
CA ASP A 21 -14.96 7.31 9.59
C ASP A 21 -14.18 6.85 10.83
N PHE A 22 -12.90 6.54 10.63
CA PHE A 22 -11.92 6.26 11.69
C PHE A 22 -10.92 7.43 11.85
N ALA A 23 -11.17 8.59 11.24
CA ALA A 23 -10.23 9.69 11.26
C ALA A 23 -9.84 10.09 12.70
N GLY A 24 -8.52 10.13 12.95
CA GLY A 24 -7.96 10.47 14.26
C GLY A 24 -8.13 9.39 15.34
N ALA A 25 -8.65 8.22 15.02
CA ALA A 25 -8.74 7.11 15.99
C ALA A 25 -7.34 6.61 16.41
N THR A 26 -7.28 5.97 17.58
CA THR A 26 -6.06 5.33 18.09
C THR A 26 -6.31 3.85 18.35
N PHE A 27 -5.45 3.00 17.83
CA PHE A 27 -5.45 1.55 18.03
C PHE A 27 -4.15 1.16 18.79
N ALA A 28 -4.28 0.96 20.10
CA ALA A 28 -3.14 0.75 21.00
C ALA A 28 -2.56 -0.67 20.96
N ALA A 29 -3.23 -1.61 20.28
CA ALA A 29 -2.78 -3.00 20.11
C ALA A 29 -2.92 -3.49 18.66
N GLY A 30 -2.81 -2.56 17.69
CA GLY A 30 -3.09 -2.87 16.29
C GLY A 30 -4.57 -2.86 15.93
N ALA A 31 -4.87 -3.12 14.65
CA ALA A 31 -6.24 -3.15 14.15
C ALA A 31 -6.39 -4.25 13.08
N GLU A 32 -7.46 -5.02 13.13
CA GLU A 32 -7.74 -6.10 12.19
C GLU A 32 -9.05 -5.86 11.43
N PHE A 33 -8.97 -5.69 10.11
CA PHE A 33 -10.06 -5.49 9.17
C PHE A 33 -10.04 -6.54 8.05
N LYS A 34 -9.74 -7.77 8.39
CA LYS A 34 -9.66 -8.86 7.40
C LYS A 34 -10.99 -9.14 6.76
N ARG A 35 -11.03 -9.23 5.42
CA ARG A 35 -12.25 -9.49 4.63
C ARG A 35 -13.38 -8.51 4.92
N THR A 36 -13.03 -7.31 5.37
CA THR A 36 -13.99 -6.24 5.62
C THR A 36 -14.34 -5.52 4.32
N ALA A 37 -15.61 -5.31 4.07
CA ALA A 37 -16.09 -4.52 2.95
C ALA A 37 -16.38 -3.07 3.37
N PHE A 38 -15.74 -2.13 2.69
CA PHE A 38 -15.95 -0.70 2.86
C PHE A 38 -16.50 -0.10 1.59
N ARG A 39 -17.61 0.63 1.70
CA ARG A 39 -18.05 1.47 0.59
C ARG A 39 -17.14 2.68 0.43
N GLU A 40 -16.90 3.42 1.50
CA GLU A 40 -15.94 4.51 1.63
C GLU A 40 -15.30 4.43 3.01
N ALA A 41 -13.99 4.73 3.12
CA ALA A 41 -13.32 4.68 4.42
C ALA A 41 -12.31 5.82 4.60
N ASP A 42 -12.27 6.40 5.78
CA ASP A 42 -11.31 7.43 6.15
C ASP A 42 -10.46 7.00 7.37
N PHE A 43 -9.17 6.75 7.09
CA PHE A 43 -8.14 6.44 8.09
C PHE A 43 -7.13 7.59 8.22
N THR A 44 -7.58 8.83 7.99
CA THR A 44 -6.72 10.01 8.07
C THR A 44 -6.33 10.31 9.52
N GLY A 45 -5.02 10.31 9.79
CA GLY A 45 -4.48 10.61 11.12
C GLY A 45 -4.72 9.52 12.17
N VAL A 46 -5.11 8.33 11.75
CA VAL A 46 -5.21 7.15 12.60
C VAL A 46 -3.84 6.82 13.19
N ALA A 47 -3.76 6.62 14.51
CA ALA A 47 -2.56 6.14 15.19
C ALA A 47 -2.67 4.64 15.43
N VAL A 48 -1.63 3.88 15.04
CA VAL A 48 -1.61 2.42 15.21
C VAL A 48 -0.31 1.99 15.85
N ASP A 49 -0.40 1.10 16.84
CA ASP A 49 0.75 0.38 17.37
C ASP A 49 0.95 -0.92 16.58
N GLY A 50 2.09 -1.02 15.91
CA GLY A 50 2.51 -2.20 15.16
C GLY A 50 1.82 -2.37 13.81
N VAL A 51 0.70 -3.08 13.72
CA VAL A 51 0.10 -3.52 12.46
C VAL A 51 -1.37 -3.13 12.32
N ALA A 52 -1.71 -2.56 11.16
CA ALA A 52 -3.10 -2.46 10.69
C ALA A 52 -3.33 -3.47 9.55
N ALA A 53 -4.13 -4.49 9.78
CA ALA A 53 -4.33 -5.60 8.87
C ALA A 53 -5.64 -5.48 8.09
N PHE A 54 -5.52 -5.32 6.76
CA PHE A 54 -6.63 -5.28 5.80
C PHE A 54 -6.54 -6.42 4.78
N ASP A 55 -6.11 -7.61 5.24
CA ASP A 55 -5.99 -8.78 4.39
C ASP A 55 -7.35 -9.11 3.74
N GLU A 56 -7.37 -9.20 2.41
CA GLU A 56 -8.61 -9.48 1.64
C GLU A 56 -9.74 -8.44 1.82
N ALA A 57 -9.44 -7.25 2.34
CA ALA A 57 -10.44 -6.20 2.45
C ALA A 57 -10.82 -5.62 1.08
N GLU A 58 -12.05 -5.13 0.96
CA GLU A 58 -12.55 -4.50 -0.26
C GLU A 58 -12.94 -3.04 0.02
N PHE A 59 -12.37 -2.11 -0.76
CA PHE A 59 -12.70 -0.70 -0.75
C PHE A 59 -13.38 -0.37 -2.09
N GLU A 60 -14.71 -0.37 -2.10
CA GLU A 60 -15.52 -0.23 -3.33
C GLU A 60 -15.27 1.10 -4.05
N LYS A 61 -15.19 2.20 -3.29
CA LYS A 61 -15.01 3.53 -3.85
C LYS A 61 -13.69 4.13 -3.43
N ALA A 62 -13.71 5.05 -2.47
CA ALA A 62 -12.52 5.78 -2.06
C ALA A 62 -12.10 5.42 -0.64
N VAL A 63 -10.80 5.17 -0.48
CA VAL A 63 -10.17 5.07 0.83
C VAL A 63 -9.14 6.18 1.00
N ARG A 64 -9.04 6.74 2.21
CA ARG A 64 -7.97 7.65 2.61
C ARG A 64 -7.13 6.99 3.69
N PHE A 65 -5.87 6.74 3.37
CA PHE A 65 -4.87 6.29 4.33
C PHE A 65 -3.87 7.42 4.61
N ARG A 66 -3.79 7.83 5.85
CA ARG A 66 -2.67 8.55 6.45
C ARG A 66 -2.51 8.01 7.86
N VAL A 67 -1.98 6.78 7.91
CA VAL A 67 -1.75 6.06 9.16
C VAL A 67 -0.43 6.52 9.73
N ARG A 68 -0.40 6.86 11.01
CA ARG A 68 0.81 7.24 11.73
C ARG A 68 1.18 6.17 12.75
N PRO A 69 2.45 5.87 12.94
CA PRO A 69 2.86 4.98 14.01
C PRO A 69 2.70 5.65 15.38
N THR A 70 2.52 4.84 16.41
CA THR A 70 2.65 5.30 17.80
C THR A 70 4.12 5.41 18.23
N ASP A 71 4.97 4.56 17.63
CA ASP A 71 6.43 4.62 17.74
C ASP A 71 7.06 5.15 16.43
N ALA A 72 8.11 4.49 15.91
CA ALA A 72 8.80 4.94 14.71
C ALA A 72 8.14 4.48 13.40
N GLU A 73 7.48 3.31 13.41
CA GLU A 73 7.02 2.64 12.20
C GLU A 73 5.68 1.93 12.40
N VAL A 74 4.88 1.86 11.34
CA VAL A 74 3.64 1.09 11.28
C VAL A 74 3.58 0.32 9.97
N LEU A 75 3.06 -0.92 10.02
CA LEU A 75 2.80 -1.74 8.84
C LEU A 75 1.30 -1.80 8.54
N VAL A 76 0.91 -1.31 7.37
CA VAL A 76 -0.44 -1.46 6.80
C VAL A 76 -0.41 -2.65 5.83
N ARG A 77 -1.05 -3.74 6.22
CA ARG A 77 -1.12 -4.96 5.42
C ARG A 77 -2.38 -4.96 4.56
N LEU A 78 -2.18 -5.08 3.26
CA LEU A 78 -3.25 -5.09 2.25
C LEU A 78 -3.14 -6.32 1.31
N PRO A 79 -2.63 -7.50 1.76
CA PRO A 79 -2.48 -8.62 0.85
C PRO A 79 -3.86 -9.09 0.35
N ARG A 80 -3.95 -9.24 -0.96
CA ARG A 80 -5.18 -9.59 -1.69
C ARG A 80 -6.35 -8.61 -1.51
N ALA A 81 -6.10 -7.41 -0.99
CA ALA A 81 -7.12 -6.37 -0.91
C ALA A 81 -7.50 -5.84 -2.29
N VAL A 82 -8.71 -5.36 -2.42
CA VAL A 82 -9.21 -4.65 -3.60
C VAL A 82 -9.41 -3.19 -3.23
N ILE A 83 -8.66 -2.30 -3.88
CA ILE A 83 -8.71 -0.87 -3.63
C ILE A 83 -9.18 -0.18 -4.91
N GLY A 84 -10.47 0.17 -4.98
CA GLY A 84 -11.08 0.81 -6.15
C GLY A 84 -10.47 2.18 -6.46
N GLY A 85 -10.20 2.98 -5.42
CA GLY A 85 -9.57 4.28 -5.57
C GLY A 85 -9.31 4.96 -4.24
N GLY A 86 -8.72 6.15 -4.29
CA GLY A 86 -8.50 6.95 -3.09
C GLY A 86 -7.11 7.58 -3.00
N ARG A 87 -6.64 7.79 -1.77
CA ARG A 87 -5.36 8.45 -1.51
C ARG A 87 -4.63 7.76 -0.37
N ILE A 88 -3.33 7.55 -0.55
CA ILE A 88 -2.41 7.08 0.48
C ILE A 88 -1.35 8.15 0.69
N GLU A 89 -1.33 8.73 1.88
CA GLU A 89 -0.39 9.79 2.27
C GLU A 89 0.57 9.25 3.34
N GLN A 90 1.85 9.57 3.21
CA GLN A 90 2.81 9.30 4.27
C GLN A 90 2.54 10.21 5.48
N PRO A 91 2.70 9.71 6.72
CA PRO A 91 2.55 10.53 7.91
C PRO A 91 3.67 11.59 8.00
N SER A 92 3.41 12.68 8.73
CA SER A 92 4.42 13.71 8.99
C SER A 92 5.51 13.27 9.94
N ASP A 93 5.21 12.30 10.79
CA ASP A 93 6.09 11.78 11.83
C ASP A 93 6.13 10.25 11.73
N GLY A 94 7.33 9.68 11.66
CA GLY A 94 7.55 8.24 11.49
C GLY A 94 7.27 7.76 10.07
N ASN A 95 7.25 6.44 9.88
CA ASN A 95 7.08 5.78 8.59
C ASN A 95 5.87 4.85 8.59
N ALA A 96 5.05 4.91 7.54
CA ALA A 96 3.99 3.95 7.27
C ALA A 96 4.38 3.09 6.06
N PHE A 97 4.46 1.77 6.26
CA PHE A 97 4.76 0.79 5.21
C PHE A 97 3.48 0.12 4.73
N TYR A 98 3.34 -0.06 3.43
CA TYR A 98 2.15 -0.64 2.80
C TYR A 98 2.49 -1.90 2.02
N ASP A 99 2.07 -3.07 2.53
CA ASP A 99 2.20 -4.34 1.81
C ASP A 99 0.97 -4.61 0.95
N CYS A 100 1.08 -4.37 -0.34
CA CYS A 100 0.05 -4.60 -1.35
C CYS A 100 0.25 -5.92 -2.12
N THR A 101 0.82 -6.94 -1.49
CA THR A 101 1.07 -8.24 -2.14
C THR A 101 -0.25 -8.87 -2.62
N ASP A 102 -0.27 -9.30 -3.90
CA ASP A 102 -1.46 -9.86 -4.56
C ASP A 102 -2.70 -8.93 -4.60
N ALA A 103 -2.56 -7.66 -4.21
CA ALA A 103 -3.66 -6.71 -4.19
C ALA A 103 -4.09 -6.27 -5.61
N HIS A 104 -5.31 -5.73 -5.71
CA HIS A 104 -5.78 -4.97 -6.86
C HIS A 104 -5.82 -3.50 -6.48
N VAL A 105 -5.05 -2.68 -7.18
CA VAL A 105 -4.93 -1.23 -6.93
C VAL A 105 -5.48 -0.46 -8.12
N GLY A 106 -6.57 0.24 -7.88
CA GLY A 106 -7.28 1.06 -8.86
C GLY A 106 -6.76 2.51 -8.92
N GLU A 107 -7.67 3.47 -9.01
CA GLU A 107 -7.37 4.91 -9.10
C GLU A 107 -6.86 5.47 -7.76
N VAL A 108 -5.70 5.01 -7.30
CA VAL A 108 -5.09 5.43 -6.04
C VAL A 108 -3.99 6.46 -6.30
N VAL A 109 -4.05 7.58 -5.60
CA VAL A 109 -3.01 8.61 -5.59
C VAL A 109 -2.10 8.38 -4.39
N LEU A 110 -0.80 8.26 -4.63
CA LEU A 110 0.21 8.23 -3.58
C LEU A 110 0.78 9.63 -3.38
N ASP A 111 0.90 10.06 -2.13
CA ASP A 111 1.36 11.40 -1.79
C ASP A 111 2.47 11.37 -0.73
N ASP A 112 3.55 12.13 -0.98
CA ASP A 112 4.74 12.12 -0.14
C ASP A 112 5.28 13.53 0.17
N GLU A 113 4.45 14.55 0.19
CA GLU A 113 4.87 15.96 0.31
C GLU A 113 6.00 16.23 1.33
N ARG A 114 6.35 15.24 2.18
CA ARG A 114 7.29 15.38 3.29
C ARG A 114 8.23 14.19 3.51
N CYS A 115 8.30 13.24 2.59
CA CYS A 115 9.15 12.07 2.77
C CYS A 115 10.62 12.38 2.50
N GLU A 116 11.50 12.17 3.48
CA GLU A 116 12.97 12.28 3.30
C GLU A 116 13.52 11.12 2.44
N HIS A 117 12.78 10.01 2.39
CA HIS A 117 13.07 8.82 1.57
C HIS A 117 12.14 8.76 0.36
N GLY A 118 12.49 7.95 -0.62
CA GLY A 118 11.65 7.79 -1.80
C GLY A 118 10.28 7.20 -1.43
N LEU A 119 9.22 7.73 -2.02
CA LEU A 119 7.85 7.27 -1.77
C LEU A 119 7.71 5.74 -1.90
N PHE A 120 8.30 5.17 -2.95
CA PHE A 120 8.22 3.74 -3.22
C PHE A 120 9.03 2.86 -2.27
N ASP A 121 9.93 3.43 -1.46
CA ASP A 121 10.64 2.71 -0.41
C ASP A 121 9.71 2.16 0.68
N HIS A 122 8.52 2.77 0.80
CA HIS A 122 7.47 2.42 1.76
C HIS A 122 6.40 1.49 1.21
N PHE A 123 6.49 1.10 -0.07
CA PHE A 123 5.48 0.25 -0.71
C PHE A 123 6.07 -1.06 -1.20
N ARG A 124 5.31 -2.13 -1.03
CA ARG A 124 5.61 -3.44 -1.59
C ARG A 124 4.46 -3.88 -2.49
N PHE A 125 4.71 -3.86 -3.81
CA PHE A 125 3.76 -4.26 -4.85
C PHE A 125 4.19 -5.60 -5.47
N CYS A 126 4.14 -6.67 -4.71
CA CYS A 126 4.50 -8.00 -5.19
C CYS A 126 3.27 -8.71 -5.78
N ARG A 127 3.29 -9.09 -7.06
CA ARG A 127 2.15 -9.65 -7.81
C ARG A 127 0.90 -8.76 -7.85
N THR A 128 1.01 -7.50 -7.48
CA THR A 128 -0.08 -6.54 -7.47
C THR A 128 -0.63 -6.33 -8.89
N SER A 129 -1.94 -6.25 -9.02
CA SER A 129 -2.60 -5.85 -10.25
C SER A 129 -2.96 -4.37 -10.16
N PHE A 130 -2.68 -3.63 -11.23
CA PHE A 130 -2.94 -2.21 -11.33
C PHE A 130 -4.05 -1.98 -12.35
N ASP A 131 -5.18 -1.44 -11.91
CA ASP A 131 -6.33 -1.17 -12.74
C ASP A 131 -6.79 0.29 -12.54
N GLY A 132 -6.14 1.19 -13.27
CA GLY A 132 -6.35 2.63 -13.13
C GLY A 132 -5.25 3.37 -12.35
N PHE A 133 -4.22 2.69 -11.85
CA PHE A 133 -3.10 3.32 -11.17
C PHE A 133 -2.17 4.03 -12.16
N ASP A 134 -1.98 5.35 -12.00
CA ASP A 134 -1.13 6.13 -12.90
C ASP A 134 0.31 6.27 -12.38
N PHE A 135 1.25 5.58 -13.02
CA PHE A 135 2.68 5.70 -12.73
C PHE A 135 3.30 7.02 -13.25
N THR A 136 2.59 7.79 -14.08
CA THR A 136 3.14 8.98 -14.76
C THR A 136 3.60 10.04 -13.78
N ASP A 137 2.82 10.24 -12.72
CA ASP A 137 3.11 11.26 -11.70
C ASP A 137 4.28 10.86 -10.77
N HIS A 138 4.66 9.58 -10.77
CA HIS A 138 5.64 9.00 -9.84
C HIS A 138 7.01 8.66 -10.46
N LYS A 139 7.28 9.07 -11.70
CA LYS A 139 8.52 8.71 -12.42
C LYS A 139 9.81 9.08 -11.71
N ASN A 140 9.82 10.21 -11.04
CA ASN A 140 11.02 10.68 -10.34
C ASN A 140 11.29 9.84 -9.09
N GLN A 141 10.26 9.49 -8.36
CA GLN A 141 10.34 8.63 -7.18
C GLN A 141 10.74 7.20 -7.58
N LEU A 142 10.11 6.65 -8.63
CA LEU A 142 10.46 5.33 -9.18
C LEU A 142 11.91 5.27 -9.68
N ALA A 143 12.42 6.35 -10.27
CA ALA A 143 13.81 6.41 -10.68
C ALA A 143 14.79 6.40 -9.49
N GLN A 144 14.42 6.96 -8.35
CA GLN A 144 15.22 6.93 -7.12
C GLN A 144 15.37 5.51 -6.58
N THR A 145 14.31 4.69 -6.63
CA THR A 145 14.32 3.27 -6.26
C THR A 145 14.79 2.35 -7.39
N ASN A 146 15.37 2.92 -8.45
CA ASN A 146 15.76 2.15 -9.64
C ASN A 146 14.60 1.29 -10.19
N TRP A 147 13.36 1.78 -10.12
CA TRP A 147 12.13 1.09 -10.57
C TRP A 147 11.85 -0.24 -9.83
N VAL A 148 12.36 -0.39 -8.61
CA VAL A 148 12.03 -1.51 -7.73
C VAL A 148 10.73 -1.20 -7.02
N ILE A 149 9.75 -2.13 -7.13
CA ILE A 149 8.43 -1.99 -6.51
C ILE A 149 7.98 -3.24 -5.73
N HIS A 150 8.79 -4.29 -5.71
CA HIS A 150 8.41 -5.59 -5.15
C HIS A 150 8.86 -5.82 -3.71
N GLU A 151 9.65 -4.91 -3.17
CA GLU A 151 10.20 -4.98 -1.81
C GLU A 151 10.24 -3.57 -1.19
N PHE A 152 10.26 -3.52 0.12
CA PHE A 152 10.57 -2.28 0.83
C PHE A 152 12.07 -2.01 0.70
N ALA A 153 12.44 -0.76 0.41
CA ALA A 153 13.85 -0.40 0.25
C ALA A 153 14.53 0.03 1.57
N LEU A 154 13.74 0.23 2.63
CA LEU A 154 14.26 0.61 3.94
C LEU A 154 14.61 -0.64 4.77
N ASP A 155 15.77 -0.62 5.42
CA ASP A 155 16.15 -1.62 6.41
C ASP A 155 15.25 -1.50 7.65
N GLY A 156 14.79 -2.64 8.17
CA GLY A 156 13.93 -2.68 9.35
C GLY A 156 12.44 -2.59 9.01
N THR A 157 11.93 -3.58 8.30
CA THR A 157 10.49 -3.71 8.06
C THR A 157 9.74 -3.84 9.38
N PRO A 158 8.72 -3.02 9.65
CA PRO A 158 7.96 -3.11 10.90
C PRO A 158 7.25 -4.46 11.00
N GLY A 159 7.27 -4.99 12.21
CA GLY A 159 6.82 -6.34 12.50
C GLY A 159 7.86 -7.38 12.06
N ASP A 160 7.93 -8.50 12.77
CA ASP A 160 8.80 -9.66 12.45
C ASP A 160 8.39 -10.38 11.15
N ALA A 161 7.86 -9.66 10.17
CA ALA A 161 7.47 -10.21 8.88
C ALA A 161 8.73 -10.52 8.07
N ASP A 162 9.13 -11.79 8.10
CA ASP A 162 10.18 -12.33 7.25
C ASP A 162 9.68 -12.31 5.78
N TYR A 163 9.88 -11.18 5.10
CA TYR A 163 9.60 -11.07 3.68
C TYR A 163 10.68 -11.79 2.88
N ALA A 164 10.46 -13.08 2.68
CA ALA A 164 11.32 -13.86 1.79
C ALA A 164 11.40 -13.19 0.40
N THR A 165 12.60 -13.20 -0.17
CA THR A 165 12.80 -12.71 -1.54
C THR A 165 11.90 -13.49 -2.50
N PRO A 166 11.03 -12.80 -3.28
CA PRO A 166 10.13 -13.49 -4.18
C PRO A 166 10.87 -14.29 -5.25
N ALA A 167 10.26 -15.40 -5.69
CA ALA A 167 10.81 -16.21 -6.76
C ALA A 167 10.88 -15.42 -8.09
N PRO A 168 11.81 -15.75 -9.01
CA PRO A 168 11.99 -15.00 -10.26
C PRO A 168 10.73 -14.90 -11.12
N ASP A 169 9.93 -15.94 -11.21
CA ASP A 169 8.65 -15.96 -11.94
C ASP A 169 7.61 -15.03 -11.31
N THR A 170 7.63 -14.90 -9.99
CA THR A 170 6.81 -13.93 -9.25
C THR A 170 7.22 -12.49 -9.60
N LEU A 171 8.52 -12.23 -9.67
CA LEU A 171 9.06 -10.91 -10.03
C LEU A 171 8.79 -10.58 -11.50
N GLU A 172 8.98 -11.54 -12.42
CA GLU A 172 8.60 -11.38 -13.83
C GLU A 172 7.13 -10.97 -13.94
N ASN A 173 6.22 -11.67 -13.26
CA ASN A 173 4.80 -11.37 -13.27
C ASN A 173 4.47 -9.97 -12.69
N THR A 174 5.13 -9.59 -11.59
CA THR A 174 4.98 -8.27 -10.97
C THR A 174 5.27 -7.15 -11.98
N TYR A 175 6.42 -7.24 -12.64
CA TYR A 175 6.83 -6.20 -13.60
C TYR A 175 6.08 -6.25 -14.92
N LEU A 176 5.60 -7.42 -15.35
CA LEU A 176 4.70 -7.55 -16.49
C LEU A 176 3.39 -6.79 -16.25
N LYS A 177 2.80 -6.92 -15.06
CA LYS A 177 1.56 -6.20 -14.69
C LYS A 177 1.79 -4.68 -14.64
N ALA A 178 2.86 -4.22 -13.99
CA ALA A 178 3.21 -2.79 -13.93
C ALA A 178 3.48 -2.21 -15.32
N LYS A 179 4.21 -2.94 -16.19
CA LYS A 179 4.46 -2.56 -17.58
C LYS A 179 3.16 -2.41 -18.37
N ASN A 180 2.26 -3.37 -18.26
CA ASN A 180 0.99 -3.33 -18.99
C ASN A 180 0.16 -2.12 -18.55
N CYS A 181 0.02 -1.89 -17.25
CA CYS A 181 -0.66 -0.72 -16.72
C CYS A 181 -0.05 0.60 -17.23
N ALA A 182 1.28 0.76 -17.16
CA ALA A 182 1.95 1.95 -17.69
C ALA A 182 1.71 2.12 -19.21
N SER A 183 1.62 1.03 -19.97
CA SER A 183 1.33 1.06 -21.40
C SER A 183 -0.11 1.51 -21.68
N ASP A 184 -1.07 1.09 -20.86
CA ASP A 184 -2.48 1.46 -21.00
C ASP A 184 -2.69 2.97 -20.78
N PHE A 185 -1.90 3.58 -19.89
CA PHE A 185 -1.84 5.04 -19.72
C PHE A 185 -0.98 5.76 -20.79
N GLY A 186 -0.36 5.03 -21.72
CA GLY A 186 0.52 5.58 -22.74
C GLY A 186 1.88 6.06 -22.22
N ASP A 187 2.25 5.70 -21.00
CA ASP A 187 3.54 6.03 -20.41
C ASP A 187 4.66 5.12 -20.93
N ARG A 188 5.23 5.53 -22.08
CA ARG A 188 6.29 4.76 -22.74
C ARG A 188 7.56 4.63 -21.90
N LYS A 189 7.86 5.62 -21.04
CA LYS A 189 9.06 5.58 -20.21
C LYS A 189 8.89 4.56 -19.09
N ALA A 190 7.82 4.65 -18.31
CA ALA A 190 7.53 3.69 -17.26
C ALA A 190 7.41 2.26 -17.82
N ALA A 191 6.69 2.10 -18.93
CA ALA A 191 6.56 0.79 -19.60
C ALA A 191 7.92 0.21 -20.03
N ALA A 192 8.85 1.03 -20.54
CA ALA A 192 10.20 0.57 -20.93
C ALA A 192 11.03 0.17 -19.71
N GLU A 193 11.00 0.92 -18.62
CA GLU A 193 11.75 0.62 -17.41
C GLU A 193 11.22 -0.66 -16.74
N PHE A 194 9.90 -0.82 -16.63
CA PHE A 194 9.30 -2.05 -16.12
C PHE A 194 9.55 -3.26 -17.04
N PHE A 195 9.63 -3.06 -18.37
CA PHE A 195 10.04 -4.12 -19.29
C PHE A 195 11.49 -4.57 -19.04
N ILE A 196 12.41 -3.65 -18.74
CA ILE A 196 13.79 -3.98 -18.38
C ILE A 196 13.80 -4.86 -17.13
N LYS A 197 12.99 -4.50 -16.11
CA LYS A 197 12.87 -5.29 -14.88
C LYS A 197 12.24 -6.67 -15.13
N GLU A 198 11.17 -6.75 -15.95
CA GLU A 198 10.57 -8.02 -16.38
C GLU A 198 11.62 -8.93 -17.01
N MET A 199 12.40 -8.41 -17.96
CA MET A 199 13.45 -9.17 -18.66
C MET A 199 14.59 -9.61 -17.74
N LEU A 200 14.90 -8.83 -16.70
CA LEU A 200 15.93 -9.18 -15.72
C LEU A 200 15.57 -10.47 -14.95
N TYR A 201 14.30 -10.68 -14.66
CA TYR A 201 13.80 -11.82 -13.88
C TYR A 201 13.30 -12.99 -14.75
N ARG A 202 13.09 -12.74 -16.02
CA ARG A 202 12.74 -13.77 -16.99
C ARG A 202 13.94 -14.66 -17.29
N ARG A 203 13.97 -15.86 -16.71
CA ARG A 203 15.05 -16.85 -16.92
C ARG A 203 14.50 -18.19 -17.37
#